data_94c37b05445718f284c8c64ebb9b9166
#
_entry.id   94c37b05445718f284c8c64ebb9b9166
#
_cell.length_a   1.000
_cell.length_b   1.000
_cell.length_c   1.000
_cell.angle_alpha   90.00
_cell.angle_beta   90.00
_cell.angle_gamma   90.00
#
_symmetry.space_group_name_H-M   'P 1'
#
loop_
_entity.id
_entity.type
_entity.pdbx_description
1 polymer ?
#
loop_
_entity_poly.entity_id
_entity_poly.type
_entity_poly.pdbx_seq_one_letter_code
_entity_poly.pdbx_strand_id
1 'polypeptide(L)'
;MAVPQIEEFYDKFSAVWEKPINSNIITTGYHINEEAVRVMKKVGITSAQITLDGMKETHNTVKHLPSGEDVFERVISNIELLNDQAPEINIVIRVNLTHENKHEYPQLCSLYVERFKGRKNIGIAPAFVLDRGASNCDKCEIKSTLFNHKERSEFILDLAYRGFNSPFIRYPEPFFNECAIRNDMAIAFDPEGYAYKCWEVIGNKEYAIGKLNDDGILTDINQTVLNRQLYGADTFDDPACSKCKYLPICNGGCPIQRIENKFEGGHNDCCTYYKGFTSDFLKIHIARKKAQEAATEK
;
A
#
# COMPACT_ATOMS: atom_id res chain seq x y z
N MET A 1 18.16 -4.50 4.65
CA MET A 1 17.35 -3.63 5.54
C MET A 1 18.31 -2.75 6.33
N ALA A 2 18.02 -1.48 6.50
CA ALA A 2 18.85 -0.54 7.26
C ALA A 2 18.59 -0.69 8.79
N VAL A 3 18.79 -1.90 9.31
CA VAL A 3 18.43 -2.25 10.71
C VAL A 3 19.18 -1.40 11.73
N PRO A 4 20.51 -1.22 11.63
CA PRO A 4 21.24 -0.39 12.59
C PRO A 4 20.79 1.08 12.57
N GLN A 5 20.52 1.64 11.40
CA GLN A 5 20.08 3.03 11.26
C GLN A 5 18.67 3.22 11.85
N ILE A 6 17.76 2.25 11.67
CA ILE A 6 16.42 2.28 12.27
C ILE A 6 16.52 2.26 13.79
N GLU A 7 17.35 1.39 14.35
CA GLU A 7 17.58 1.28 15.79
C GLU A 7 18.20 2.57 16.37
N GLU A 8 19.23 3.10 15.74
CA GLU A 8 19.86 4.36 16.14
C GLU A 8 18.89 5.55 16.10
N PHE A 9 18.10 5.66 15.02
CA PHE A 9 17.08 6.69 14.91
C PHE A 9 16.07 6.58 16.04
N TYR A 10 15.56 5.37 16.30
CA TYR A 10 14.60 5.14 17.37
C TYR A 10 15.16 5.53 18.75
N ASP A 11 16.39 5.13 19.06
CA ASP A 11 17.02 5.45 20.34
C ASP A 11 17.18 6.97 20.55
N LYS A 12 17.57 7.71 19.48
CA LYS A 12 17.67 9.16 19.52
C LYS A 12 16.30 9.84 19.61
N PHE A 13 15.34 9.36 18.84
CA PHE A 13 14.00 9.94 18.81
C PHE A 13 13.23 9.68 20.11
N SER A 14 13.28 8.49 20.66
CA SER A 14 12.61 8.13 21.91
C SER A 14 13.19 8.83 23.13
N ALA A 15 14.44 9.30 23.06
CA ALA A 15 15.05 10.10 24.12
C ALA A 15 14.45 11.51 24.25
N VAL A 16 13.82 12.03 23.19
CA VAL A 16 13.23 13.36 23.16
C VAL A 16 11.70 13.35 22.99
N TRP A 17 11.13 12.20 22.65
CA TRP A 17 9.70 12.03 22.40
C TRP A 17 9.05 11.17 23.49
N GLU A 18 8.26 11.78 24.34
CA GLU A 18 7.68 11.14 25.53
C GLU A 18 6.42 10.30 25.25
N LYS A 19 5.83 10.40 24.04
CA LYS A 19 4.59 9.70 23.71
C LYS A 19 4.89 8.32 23.09
N PRO A 20 3.97 7.36 23.22
CA PRO A 20 4.11 6.06 22.54
C PRO A 20 4.33 6.24 21.02
N ILE A 21 5.29 5.51 20.48
CA ILE A 21 5.59 5.48 19.05
C ILE A 21 4.93 4.23 18.47
N ASN A 22 3.99 4.42 17.54
CA ASN A 22 3.43 3.33 16.76
C ASN A 22 4.10 3.33 15.39
N SER A 23 4.79 2.27 15.07
CA SER A 23 5.56 2.15 13.84
C SER A 23 5.02 1.05 12.95
N ASN A 24 5.07 1.28 11.64
CA ASN A 24 4.76 0.29 10.61
C ASN A 24 5.93 0.18 9.65
N ILE A 25 6.10 -0.99 9.03
CA ILE A 25 7.15 -1.18 8.04
C ILE A 25 6.55 -1.70 6.72
N ILE A 26 7.05 -1.15 5.61
CA ILE A 26 6.82 -1.68 4.26
C ILE A 26 8.16 -2.17 3.74
N THR A 27 8.23 -3.43 3.36
CA THR A 27 9.49 -4.07 2.99
C THR A 27 9.28 -5.14 1.92
N THR A 28 10.36 -5.50 1.22
CA THR A 28 10.38 -6.68 0.35
C THR A 28 10.38 -7.98 1.16
N GLY A 29 10.72 -7.94 2.45
CA GLY A 29 10.81 -9.12 3.30
C GLY A 29 12.11 -9.92 3.17
N TYR A 30 12.90 -9.71 2.11
CA TYR A 30 14.09 -10.49 1.79
C TYR A 30 15.16 -10.49 2.90
N HIS A 31 15.37 -9.36 3.58
CA HIS A 31 16.38 -9.18 4.62
C HIS A 31 15.83 -9.32 6.05
N ILE A 32 14.63 -9.84 6.22
CA ILE A 32 14.13 -10.16 7.55
C ILE A 32 14.94 -11.36 8.08
N ASN A 33 15.54 -11.19 9.24
CA ASN A 33 16.28 -12.20 10.00
C ASN A 33 16.04 -11.94 11.50
N GLU A 34 16.60 -12.74 12.37
CA GLU A 34 16.42 -12.61 13.82
C GLU A 34 16.79 -11.23 14.37
N GLU A 35 17.87 -10.63 13.86
CA GLU A 35 18.30 -9.28 14.23
C GLU A 35 17.26 -8.23 13.81
N ALA A 36 16.73 -8.33 12.58
CA ALA A 36 15.68 -7.45 12.10
C ALA A 36 14.41 -7.59 12.94
N VAL A 37 14.02 -8.82 13.30
CA VAL A 37 12.86 -9.06 14.18
C VAL A 37 13.06 -8.46 15.55
N ARG A 38 14.26 -8.63 16.15
CA ARG A 38 14.61 -8.00 17.43
C ARG A 38 14.44 -6.49 17.38
N VAL A 39 14.95 -5.85 16.33
CA VAL A 39 14.84 -4.39 16.17
C VAL A 39 13.38 -3.98 15.91
N MET A 40 12.62 -4.70 15.07
CA MET A 40 11.22 -4.43 14.85
C MET A 40 10.40 -4.41 16.16
N LYS A 41 10.67 -5.36 17.05
CA LYS A 41 10.04 -5.40 18.39
C LYS A 41 10.48 -4.20 19.25
N LYS A 42 11.77 -3.89 19.29
CA LYS A 42 12.33 -2.77 20.06
C LYS A 42 11.71 -1.44 19.63
N VAL A 43 11.58 -1.20 18.32
CA VAL A 43 11.08 0.08 17.79
C VAL A 43 9.55 0.15 17.69
N GLY A 44 8.84 -0.82 18.25
CA GLY A 44 7.37 -0.82 18.34
C GLY A 44 6.68 -1.00 16.99
N ILE A 45 7.22 -1.81 16.09
CA ILE A 45 6.52 -2.18 14.84
C ILE A 45 5.27 -2.98 15.21
N THR A 46 4.11 -2.47 14.82
CA THR A 46 2.81 -3.12 15.03
C THR A 46 2.27 -3.79 13.77
N SER A 47 2.74 -3.38 12.60
CA SER A 47 2.34 -3.94 11.32
C SER A 47 3.50 -3.95 10.32
N ALA A 48 3.61 -5.04 9.57
CA ALA A 48 4.56 -5.21 8.47
C ALA A 48 3.81 -5.52 7.17
N GLN A 49 3.99 -4.70 6.15
CA GLN A 49 3.54 -5.00 4.79
C GLN A 49 4.71 -5.58 4.00
N ILE A 50 4.55 -6.80 3.52
CA ILE A 50 5.57 -7.52 2.74
C ILE A 50 5.02 -7.76 1.33
N THR A 51 5.80 -7.43 0.31
CA THR A 51 5.32 -7.43 -1.08
C THR A 51 5.75 -8.68 -1.83
N LEU A 52 4.78 -9.32 -2.49
CA LEU A 52 5.00 -10.31 -3.54
C LEU A 52 4.52 -9.75 -4.89
N ASP A 53 5.14 -10.17 -5.98
CA ASP A 53 4.80 -9.70 -7.33
C ASP A 53 4.22 -10.82 -8.21
N GLY A 54 3.77 -11.92 -7.60
CA GLY A 54 3.20 -13.09 -8.25
C GLY A 54 3.67 -14.39 -7.59
N MET A 55 3.45 -15.51 -8.26
CA MET A 55 4.03 -16.81 -7.89
C MET A 55 5.56 -16.79 -8.07
N LYS A 56 6.22 -17.85 -7.68
CA LYS A 56 7.66 -17.99 -7.62
C LYS A 56 8.38 -17.50 -8.88
N GLU A 57 7.96 -17.96 -10.04
CA GLU A 57 8.60 -17.64 -11.32
C GLU A 57 8.49 -16.13 -11.61
N THR A 58 7.28 -15.58 -11.48
CA THR A 58 6.99 -14.17 -11.71
C THR A 58 7.72 -13.29 -10.68
N HIS A 59 7.63 -13.64 -9.41
CA HIS A 59 8.29 -12.88 -8.34
C HIS A 59 9.82 -12.85 -8.54
N ASN A 60 10.45 -14.00 -8.81
CA ASN A 60 11.89 -14.11 -9.00
C ASN A 60 12.36 -13.41 -10.29
N THR A 61 11.50 -13.25 -11.29
CA THR A 61 11.79 -12.45 -12.49
C THR A 61 11.79 -10.96 -12.15
N VAL A 62 10.82 -10.49 -11.36
CA VAL A 62 10.71 -9.08 -10.96
C VAL A 62 11.76 -8.70 -9.91
N LYS A 63 12.02 -9.58 -8.95
CA LYS A 63 12.93 -9.36 -7.80
C LYS A 63 14.20 -10.23 -7.90
N HIS A 64 14.73 -10.39 -9.11
CA HIS A 64 15.92 -11.19 -9.33
C HIS A 64 17.16 -10.65 -8.62
N LEU A 65 18.01 -11.56 -8.18
CA LEU A 65 19.35 -11.26 -7.71
C LEU A 65 20.39 -11.77 -8.72
N PRO A 66 21.54 -11.11 -8.84
CA PRO A 66 22.63 -11.59 -9.69
C PRO A 66 23.10 -13.01 -9.34
N SER A 67 22.92 -13.43 -8.11
CA SER A 67 23.24 -14.79 -7.62
C SER A 67 22.32 -15.88 -8.16
N GLY A 68 21.15 -15.53 -8.71
CA GLY A 68 20.10 -16.50 -9.10
C GLY A 68 19.39 -17.15 -7.91
N GLU A 69 19.51 -16.59 -6.71
CA GLU A 69 18.85 -17.09 -5.50
C GLU A 69 17.34 -17.04 -5.62
N ASP A 70 16.66 -18.02 -5.01
CA ASP A 70 15.21 -18.06 -4.89
C ASP A 70 14.70 -17.03 -3.88
N VAL A 71 14.42 -15.83 -4.40
CA VAL A 71 13.95 -14.70 -3.59
C VAL A 71 12.55 -14.96 -3.02
N PHE A 72 11.68 -15.61 -3.79
CA PHE A 72 10.31 -15.91 -3.36
C PHE A 72 10.29 -16.79 -2.11
N GLU A 73 10.96 -17.96 -2.17
CA GLU A 73 10.96 -18.89 -1.04
C GLU A 73 11.64 -18.28 0.20
N ARG A 74 12.68 -17.48 -0.01
CA ARG A 74 13.30 -16.74 1.08
C ARG A 74 12.35 -15.75 1.75
N VAL A 75 11.57 -15.01 0.97
CA VAL A 75 10.57 -14.06 1.53
C VAL A 75 9.49 -14.81 2.31
N ILE A 76 8.97 -15.94 1.78
CA ILE A 76 7.99 -16.77 2.48
C ILE A 76 8.56 -17.28 3.81
N SER A 77 9.77 -17.84 3.82
CA SER A 77 10.43 -18.31 5.05
C SER A 77 10.69 -17.18 6.06
N ASN A 78 11.01 -15.99 5.59
CA ASN A 78 11.19 -14.82 6.45
C ASN A 78 9.86 -14.31 7.04
N ILE A 79 8.73 -14.47 6.34
CA ILE A 79 7.39 -14.20 6.90
C ILE A 79 7.08 -15.19 8.03
N GLU A 80 7.41 -16.47 7.84
CA GLU A 80 7.27 -17.49 8.88
C GLU A 80 8.10 -17.15 10.11
N LEU A 81 9.38 -16.83 9.92
CA LEU A 81 10.30 -16.41 10.98
C LEU A 81 9.75 -15.20 11.76
N LEU A 82 9.32 -14.15 11.05
CA LEU A 82 8.75 -12.96 11.67
C LEU A 82 7.53 -13.30 12.51
N ASN A 83 6.61 -14.10 11.98
CA ASN A 83 5.41 -14.51 12.69
C ASN A 83 5.71 -15.37 13.92
N ASP A 84 6.68 -16.29 13.82
CA ASP A 84 7.05 -17.18 14.93
C ASP A 84 7.72 -16.45 16.08
N GLN A 85 8.55 -15.44 15.78
CA GLN A 85 9.30 -14.68 16.78
C GLN A 85 8.57 -13.40 17.27
N ALA A 86 7.61 -12.89 16.50
CA ALA A 86 6.84 -11.67 16.82
C ALA A 86 5.36 -11.81 16.42
N PRO A 87 4.60 -12.73 17.06
CA PRO A 87 3.19 -12.98 16.73
C PRO A 87 2.28 -11.77 17.00
N GLU A 88 2.74 -10.78 17.73
CA GLU A 88 2.07 -9.50 17.98
C GLU A 88 2.08 -8.57 16.76
N ILE A 89 2.99 -8.77 15.80
CA ILE A 89 3.07 -7.95 14.58
C ILE A 89 2.06 -8.46 13.56
N ASN A 90 1.16 -7.59 13.10
CA ASN A 90 0.25 -7.91 12.01
C ASN A 90 1.00 -7.89 10.67
N ILE A 91 0.93 -8.98 9.92
CA ILE A 91 1.61 -9.12 8.64
C ILE A 91 0.59 -9.06 7.50
N VAL A 92 0.82 -8.19 6.54
CA VAL A 92 0.01 -8.11 5.32
C VAL A 92 0.91 -8.48 4.13
N ILE A 93 0.63 -9.62 3.52
CA ILE A 93 1.22 -10.01 2.25
C ILE A 93 0.50 -9.23 1.15
N ARG A 94 1.15 -8.19 0.65
CA ARG A 94 0.65 -7.39 -0.47
C ARG A 94 1.08 -8.03 -1.78
N VAL A 95 0.12 -8.39 -2.63
CA VAL A 95 0.41 -8.95 -3.95
C VAL A 95 0.21 -7.89 -5.02
N ASN A 96 1.28 -7.43 -5.63
CA ASN A 96 1.22 -6.48 -6.73
C ASN A 96 0.71 -7.17 -8.00
N LEU A 97 -0.40 -6.66 -8.53
CA LEU A 97 -1.09 -7.25 -9.67
C LEU A 97 -1.07 -6.32 -10.88
N THR A 98 -0.79 -6.93 -12.03
CA THR A 98 -0.97 -6.40 -13.36
C THR A 98 -1.91 -7.32 -14.15
N HIS A 99 -2.27 -6.96 -15.37
CA HIS A 99 -3.03 -7.86 -16.26
C HIS A 99 -2.30 -9.17 -16.53
N GLU A 100 -0.97 -9.16 -16.51
CA GLU A 100 -0.14 -10.32 -16.83
C GLU A 100 -0.17 -11.38 -15.72
N ASN A 101 -0.07 -10.96 -14.44
CA ASN A 101 0.07 -11.88 -13.31
C ASN A 101 -1.21 -12.06 -12.47
N LYS A 102 -2.31 -11.37 -12.78
CA LYS A 102 -3.56 -11.46 -12.01
C LYS A 102 -4.11 -12.87 -11.84
N HIS A 103 -3.85 -13.74 -12.82
CA HIS A 103 -4.29 -15.13 -12.81
C HIS A 103 -3.59 -15.98 -11.73
N GLU A 104 -2.44 -15.52 -11.22
CA GLU A 104 -1.67 -16.19 -10.17
C GLU A 104 -2.21 -15.89 -8.75
N TYR A 105 -3.01 -14.85 -8.58
CA TYR A 105 -3.49 -14.47 -7.24
C TYR A 105 -4.28 -15.56 -6.53
N PRO A 106 -5.20 -16.31 -7.17
CA PRO A 106 -5.86 -17.46 -6.55
C PRO A 106 -4.90 -18.56 -6.10
N GLN A 107 -3.80 -18.78 -6.84
CA GLN A 107 -2.77 -19.75 -6.48
C GLN A 107 -1.99 -19.27 -5.25
N LEU A 108 -1.65 -17.97 -5.18
CA LEU A 108 -1.05 -17.36 -3.99
C LEU A 108 -1.96 -17.44 -2.76
N CYS A 109 -3.28 -17.28 -2.94
CA CYS A 109 -4.24 -17.48 -1.85
C CYS A 109 -4.24 -18.93 -1.35
N SER A 110 -4.12 -19.91 -2.25
CA SER A 110 -4.04 -21.32 -1.87
C SER A 110 -2.74 -21.61 -1.11
N LEU A 111 -1.62 -21.13 -1.62
CA LEU A 111 -0.31 -21.22 -0.95
C LEU A 111 -0.35 -20.56 0.43
N TYR A 112 -0.97 -19.38 0.53
CA TYR A 112 -1.17 -18.67 1.80
C TYR A 112 -1.93 -19.52 2.82
N VAL A 113 -3.04 -20.14 2.40
CA VAL A 113 -3.82 -21.01 3.28
C VAL A 113 -3.01 -22.23 3.73
N GLU A 114 -2.22 -22.82 2.86
CA GLU A 114 -1.37 -23.96 3.18
C GLU A 114 -0.24 -23.59 4.15
N ARG A 115 0.54 -22.57 3.83
CA ARG A 115 1.76 -22.19 4.58
C ARG A 115 1.45 -21.50 5.92
N PHE A 116 0.34 -20.73 5.98
CA PHE A 116 0.02 -19.90 7.15
C PHE A 116 -1.26 -20.33 7.88
N LYS A 117 -1.66 -21.57 7.71
CA LYS A 117 -2.83 -22.14 8.39
C LYS A 117 -2.76 -21.96 9.91
N GLY A 118 -3.81 -21.35 10.47
CA GLY A 118 -3.91 -21.12 11.92
C GLY A 118 -3.21 -19.85 12.41
N ARG A 119 -2.45 -19.14 11.59
CA ARG A 119 -1.80 -17.87 11.92
C ARG A 119 -2.77 -16.71 11.69
N LYS A 120 -3.30 -16.12 12.78
CA LYS A 120 -4.41 -15.15 12.71
C LYS A 120 -3.96 -13.73 12.36
N ASN A 121 -2.68 -13.43 12.56
CA ASN A 121 -2.08 -12.11 12.35
C ASN A 121 -1.43 -11.95 10.97
N ILE A 122 -1.57 -12.92 10.07
CA ILE A 122 -1.12 -12.82 8.68
C ILE A 122 -2.35 -12.71 7.78
N GLY A 123 -2.34 -11.75 6.87
CA GLY A 123 -3.35 -11.56 5.83
C GLY A 123 -2.71 -11.46 4.44
N ILE A 124 -3.48 -11.77 3.40
CA ILE A 124 -3.09 -11.56 2.01
C ILE A 124 -4.07 -10.62 1.32
N ALA A 125 -3.55 -9.67 0.55
CA ALA A 125 -4.37 -8.67 -0.14
C ALA A 125 -3.83 -8.39 -1.55
N PRO A 126 -4.70 -8.29 -2.57
CA PRO A 126 -4.31 -7.83 -3.89
C PRO A 126 -4.03 -6.33 -3.84
N ALA A 127 -3.04 -5.89 -4.61
CA ALA A 127 -2.73 -4.48 -4.81
C ALA A 127 -2.50 -4.24 -6.30
N PHE A 128 -3.26 -3.33 -6.87
CA PHE A 128 -3.14 -3.02 -8.28
C PHE A 128 -1.98 -2.07 -8.52
N VAL A 129 -1.08 -2.43 -9.43
CA VAL A 129 0.02 -1.56 -9.85
C VAL A 129 -0.56 -0.32 -10.51
N LEU A 130 -0.01 0.84 -10.17
CA LEU A 130 -0.39 2.13 -10.72
C LEU A 130 0.76 2.68 -11.58
N ASP A 131 0.44 3.27 -12.72
CA ASP A 131 1.41 4.08 -13.45
C ASP A 131 1.62 5.40 -12.69
N ARG A 132 2.84 5.67 -12.31
CA ARG A 132 3.21 6.90 -11.61
C ARG A 132 3.94 7.89 -12.50
N GLY A 133 3.95 7.67 -13.82
CA GLY A 133 4.66 8.56 -14.72
C GLY A 133 6.16 8.72 -14.38
N ALA A 134 6.65 7.98 -13.40
CA ALA A 134 8.04 7.98 -12.99
C ALA A 134 8.89 7.37 -14.10
N SER A 135 8.90 8.06 -15.14
CA SER A 135 9.52 7.78 -16.40
C SER A 135 11.03 8.00 -16.35
N ASN A 136 11.68 7.37 -15.42
CA ASN A 136 13.08 7.03 -15.59
C ASN A 136 13.25 5.62 -16.21
N CYS A 137 12.15 5.00 -16.62
CA CYS A 137 12.17 3.78 -17.40
C CYS A 137 11.50 4.01 -18.76
N ASP A 138 12.25 4.59 -19.70
CA ASP A 138 11.83 4.74 -21.12
C ASP A 138 11.51 3.39 -21.81
N LYS A 139 11.70 2.28 -21.11
CA LYS A 139 11.52 0.91 -21.62
C LYS A 139 10.38 0.13 -20.93
N CYS A 140 9.67 0.72 -19.99
CA CYS A 140 8.57 0.01 -19.32
C CYS A 140 7.29 0.12 -20.14
N GLU A 141 6.95 -0.92 -20.90
CA GLU A 141 5.64 -1.12 -21.55
C GLU A 141 4.50 -1.35 -20.53
N ILE A 142 4.62 -0.77 -19.32
CA ILE A 142 3.71 -1.04 -18.18
C ILE A 142 2.30 -0.50 -18.42
N LYS A 143 2.15 0.53 -19.26
CA LYS A 143 0.84 1.22 -19.43
C LYS A 143 -0.30 0.33 -19.90
N SER A 144 0.00 -0.68 -20.73
CA SER A 144 -1.02 -1.62 -21.23
C SER A 144 -1.41 -2.71 -20.22
N THR A 145 -0.67 -2.83 -19.11
CA THR A 145 -0.84 -3.89 -18.12
C THR A 145 -1.61 -3.46 -16.87
N LEU A 146 -2.01 -2.18 -16.81
CA LEU A 146 -2.62 -1.58 -15.62
C LEU A 146 -4.15 -1.68 -15.64
N PHE A 147 -4.72 -1.78 -14.43
CA PHE A 147 -6.16 -1.86 -14.24
C PHE A 147 -6.81 -0.49 -14.13
N ASN A 148 -7.87 -0.22 -14.91
CA ASN A 148 -8.82 0.84 -14.61
C ASN A 148 -9.76 0.44 -13.46
N HIS A 149 -10.61 1.37 -12.98
CA HIS A 149 -11.49 1.09 -11.84
C HIS A 149 -12.51 -0.02 -12.12
N LYS A 150 -13.01 -0.15 -13.34
CA LYS A 150 -13.97 -1.17 -13.74
C LYS A 150 -13.32 -2.56 -13.69
N GLU A 151 -12.17 -2.72 -14.28
CA GLU A 151 -11.41 -3.97 -14.27
C GLU A 151 -11.01 -4.39 -12.85
N ARG A 152 -10.64 -3.42 -11.99
CA ARG A 152 -10.43 -3.69 -10.54
C ARG A 152 -11.69 -4.23 -9.88
N SER A 153 -12.85 -3.64 -10.19
CA SER A 153 -14.14 -4.08 -9.65
C SER A 153 -14.46 -5.51 -10.08
N GLU A 154 -14.36 -5.77 -11.37
CA GLU A 154 -14.63 -7.10 -11.95
C GLU A 154 -13.71 -8.17 -11.34
N PHE A 155 -12.43 -7.89 -11.18
CA PHE A 155 -11.47 -8.80 -10.56
C PHE A 155 -11.81 -9.07 -9.08
N ILE A 156 -12.11 -8.03 -8.30
CA ILE A 156 -12.47 -8.17 -6.88
C ILE A 156 -13.75 -8.98 -6.71
N LEU A 157 -14.76 -8.73 -7.57
CA LEU A 157 -16.03 -9.44 -7.55
C LEU A 157 -15.86 -10.91 -7.97
N ASP A 158 -15.06 -11.20 -9.00
CA ASP A 158 -14.73 -12.57 -9.39
C ASP A 158 -14.11 -13.35 -8.23
N LEU A 159 -13.12 -12.78 -7.55
CA LEU A 159 -12.54 -13.38 -6.35
C LEU A 159 -13.60 -13.67 -5.28
N ALA A 160 -14.52 -12.74 -5.06
CA ALA A 160 -15.57 -12.90 -4.06
C ALA A 160 -16.55 -14.03 -4.41
N TYR A 161 -16.98 -14.13 -5.67
CA TYR A 161 -17.86 -15.19 -6.15
C TYR A 161 -17.19 -16.57 -6.12
N ARG A 162 -15.86 -16.60 -6.24
CA ARG A 162 -15.05 -17.83 -6.08
C ARG A 162 -14.76 -18.17 -4.62
N GLY A 163 -15.28 -17.39 -3.67
CA GLY A 163 -15.13 -17.67 -2.24
C GLY A 163 -13.84 -17.14 -1.62
N PHE A 164 -13.01 -16.38 -2.35
CA PHE A 164 -11.83 -15.76 -1.78
C PHE A 164 -12.21 -14.59 -0.87
N ASN A 165 -11.51 -14.48 0.26
CA ASN A 165 -11.66 -13.32 1.12
C ASN A 165 -10.70 -12.20 0.64
N SER A 166 -11.19 -10.97 0.64
CA SER A 166 -10.38 -9.82 0.29
C SER A 166 -10.79 -8.61 1.14
N PRO A 167 -9.87 -7.79 1.61
CA PRO A 167 -10.18 -6.59 2.37
C PRO A 167 -10.99 -5.57 1.57
N PHE A 168 -11.00 -5.65 0.24
CA PHE A 168 -11.83 -4.81 -0.63
C PHE A 168 -13.30 -5.22 -0.67
N ILE A 169 -13.64 -6.45 -0.22
CA ILE A 169 -15.01 -6.94 -0.19
C ILE A 169 -15.64 -6.62 1.16
N ARG A 170 -15.96 -5.37 1.33
CA ARG A 170 -16.60 -4.84 2.54
C ARG A 170 -17.81 -3.96 2.17
N TYR A 171 -18.59 -3.59 3.17
CA TYR A 171 -19.63 -2.59 2.98
C TYR A 171 -19.00 -1.26 2.53
N PRO A 172 -19.57 -0.57 1.54
CA PRO A 172 -19.08 0.74 1.13
C PRO A 172 -19.44 1.79 2.18
N GLU A 173 -18.58 1.97 3.15
CA GLU A 173 -18.72 2.95 4.21
C GLU A 173 -18.22 4.33 3.77
N PRO A 174 -18.76 5.42 4.36
CA PRO A 174 -18.21 6.75 4.16
C PRO A 174 -16.73 6.80 4.51
N PHE A 175 -15.95 7.46 3.68
CA PHE A 175 -14.52 7.60 3.86
C PHE A 175 -14.24 8.90 4.63
N PHE A 176 -13.87 8.78 5.89
CA PHE A 176 -13.59 9.93 6.76
C PHE A 176 -12.11 10.21 6.95
N ASN A 177 -11.24 9.26 6.59
CA ASN A 177 -9.80 9.43 6.74
C ASN A 177 -9.23 10.04 5.46
N GLU A 178 -8.63 11.20 5.58
CA GLU A 178 -7.91 11.82 4.49
C GLU A 178 -6.55 11.14 4.28
N CYS A 179 -6.08 11.19 3.02
CA CYS A 179 -4.73 10.76 2.71
C CYS A 179 -3.70 11.65 3.41
N ALA A 180 -2.60 11.07 3.88
CA ALA A 180 -1.52 11.79 4.57
C ALA A 180 -1.00 13.02 3.81
N ILE A 181 -1.10 13.04 2.49
CA ILE A 181 -0.70 14.20 1.67
C ILE A 181 -1.44 15.50 2.05
N ARG A 182 -2.69 15.40 2.51
CA ARG A 182 -3.52 16.56 2.94
C ARG A 182 -3.37 16.89 4.41
N ASN A 183 -2.65 16.10 5.17
CA ASN A 183 -2.40 16.36 6.59
C ASN A 183 -1.12 17.18 6.76
N ASP A 184 -1.22 18.38 7.28
CA ASP A 184 -0.09 19.30 7.46
C ASP A 184 1.07 18.68 8.23
N MET A 185 0.78 17.81 9.20
CA MET A 185 1.78 17.15 10.05
C MET A 185 2.41 15.91 9.44
N ALA A 186 1.87 15.38 8.32
CA ALA A 186 2.44 14.21 7.70
C ALA A 186 3.54 14.59 6.72
N ILE A 187 4.76 14.13 6.96
CA ILE A 187 5.93 14.36 6.12
C ILE A 187 6.69 13.04 5.96
N ALA A 188 7.16 12.77 4.75
CA ALA A 188 8.09 11.70 4.44
C ALA A 188 9.45 12.29 4.08
N PHE A 189 10.53 11.65 4.51
CA PHE A 189 11.90 12.05 4.18
C PHE A 189 12.60 10.96 3.39
N ASP A 190 13.43 11.37 2.45
CA ASP A 190 14.39 10.47 1.81
C ASP A 190 15.72 10.44 2.58
N PRO A 191 16.64 9.52 2.23
CA PRO A 191 17.96 9.45 2.89
C PRO A 191 18.84 10.69 2.68
N GLU A 192 18.54 11.53 1.69
CA GLU A 192 19.26 12.77 1.42
C GLU A 192 18.68 13.97 2.21
N GLY A 193 17.62 13.76 3.00
CA GLY A 193 16.95 14.77 3.81
C GLY A 193 15.91 15.60 3.06
N TYR A 194 15.56 15.25 1.81
CA TYR A 194 14.45 15.92 1.15
C TYR A 194 13.11 15.48 1.75
N ALA A 195 12.22 16.45 1.91
CA ALA A 195 10.89 16.26 2.49
C ALA A 195 9.82 16.17 1.41
N TYR A 196 8.87 15.26 1.59
CA TYR A 196 7.75 15.00 0.68
C TYR A 196 6.45 14.88 1.47
N LYS A 197 5.31 15.15 0.83
CA LYS A 197 3.98 14.91 1.41
C LYS A 197 3.44 13.51 1.10
N CYS A 198 4.04 12.78 0.17
CA CYS A 198 3.62 11.45 -0.22
C CYS A 198 4.83 10.54 -0.44
N TRP A 199 4.79 9.35 0.14
CA TRP A 199 5.87 8.36 -0.02
C TRP A 199 6.02 7.82 -1.44
N GLU A 200 4.94 7.88 -2.24
CA GLU A 200 4.95 7.39 -3.64
C GLU A 200 5.85 8.24 -4.55
N VAL A 201 6.16 9.45 -4.15
CA VAL A 201 6.99 10.38 -4.93
C VAL A 201 8.37 10.63 -4.31
N ILE A 202 8.73 9.89 -3.26
CA ILE A 202 10.08 9.95 -2.66
C ILE A 202 11.12 9.65 -3.75
N GLY A 203 12.16 10.50 -3.80
CA GLY A 203 13.24 10.42 -4.80
C GLY A 203 12.99 11.24 -6.06
N ASN A 204 11.76 11.65 -6.36
CA ASN A 204 11.48 12.65 -7.39
C ASN A 204 11.54 14.06 -6.79
N LYS A 205 12.67 14.74 -6.98
CA LYS A 205 12.94 16.05 -6.38
C LYS A 205 11.99 17.17 -6.84
N GLU A 206 11.28 17.00 -7.95
CA GLU A 206 10.24 17.93 -8.39
C GLU A 206 9.03 17.97 -7.44
N TYR A 207 8.82 16.89 -6.68
CA TYR A 207 7.79 16.78 -5.65
C TYR A 207 8.29 17.11 -4.24
N ALA A 208 9.57 17.43 -4.08
CA ALA A 208 10.12 17.79 -2.78
C ALA A 208 9.55 19.13 -2.31
N ILE A 209 9.08 19.19 -1.06
CA ILE A 209 8.54 20.40 -0.43
C ILE A 209 9.60 21.21 0.29
N GLY A 210 10.79 20.67 0.47
CA GLY A 210 11.93 21.30 1.14
C GLY A 210 13.03 20.30 1.43
N LYS A 211 14.03 20.74 2.19
CA LYS A 211 15.16 19.91 2.62
C LYS A 211 15.53 20.22 4.07
N LEU A 212 15.90 19.19 4.83
CA LEU A 212 16.49 19.36 6.16
C LEU A 212 17.92 19.93 6.02
N ASN A 213 18.23 20.94 6.81
CA ASN A 213 19.61 21.38 7.02
C ASN A 213 20.30 20.54 8.11
N ASP A 214 21.56 20.83 8.40
CA ASP A 214 22.36 20.10 9.40
C ASP A 214 21.82 20.21 10.83
N ASP A 215 21.01 21.24 11.12
CA ASP A 215 20.34 21.43 12.40
C ASP A 215 18.97 20.71 12.48
N GLY A 216 18.57 19.98 11.41
CA GLY A 216 17.28 19.28 11.33
C GLY A 216 16.09 20.22 11.07
N ILE A 217 16.34 21.44 10.63
CA ILE A 217 15.30 22.41 10.30
C ILE A 217 14.95 22.27 8.82
N LEU A 218 13.66 22.22 8.52
CA LEU A 218 13.18 22.20 7.13
C LEU A 218 13.39 23.59 6.49
N THR A 219 14.24 23.64 5.48
CA THR A 219 14.59 24.82 4.70
C THR A 219 14.23 24.65 3.22
N ASP A 220 14.52 25.66 2.40
CA ASP A 220 14.30 25.64 0.95
C ASP A 220 12.87 25.23 0.57
N ILE A 221 11.89 25.71 1.33
CA ILE A 221 10.49 25.32 1.17
C ILE A 221 9.96 25.76 -0.19
N ASN A 222 9.61 24.77 -1.02
CA ASN A 222 8.92 24.99 -2.28
C ASN A 222 7.41 25.15 -2.01
N GLN A 223 7.01 26.42 -1.77
CA GLN A 223 5.64 26.76 -1.43
C GLN A 223 4.64 26.38 -2.53
N THR A 224 5.04 26.41 -3.79
CA THR A 224 4.19 26.02 -4.92
C THR A 224 3.88 24.52 -4.89
N VAL A 225 4.90 23.69 -4.68
CA VAL A 225 4.74 22.24 -4.57
C VAL A 225 3.94 21.87 -3.32
N LEU A 226 4.26 22.50 -2.18
CA LEU A 226 3.55 22.26 -0.92
C LEU A 226 2.05 22.58 -1.06
N ASN A 227 1.69 23.75 -1.56
CA ASN A 227 0.29 24.16 -1.75
C ASN A 227 -0.43 23.26 -2.77
N ARG A 228 0.26 22.86 -3.84
CA ARG A 228 -0.30 21.94 -4.83
C ARG A 228 -0.63 20.58 -4.22
N GLN A 229 0.24 20.07 -3.34
CA GLN A 229 0.04 18.78 -2.69
C GLN A 229 -1.04 18.84 -1.61
N LEU A 230 -1.10 19.90 -0.82
CA LEU A 230 -2.10 20.05 0.24
C LEU A 230 -3.51 20.32 -0.33
N TYR A 231 -3.62 21.20 -1.31
CA TYR A 231 -4.92 21.74 -1.75
C TYR A 231 -5.24 21.48 -3.22
N GLY A 232 -4.25 21.16 -4.06
CA GLY A 232 -4.41 21.06 -5.52
C GLY A 232 -5.31 19.91 -5.99
N ALA A 233 -5.54 18.91 -5.14
CA ALA A 233 -6.35 17.72 -5.43
C ALA A 233 -7.75 17.78 -4.82
N ASP A 234 -8.29 18.96 -4.50
CA ASP A 234 -9.64 19.09 -3.96
C ASP A 234 -10.68 18.50 -4.93
N THR A 235 -11.49 17.60 -4.39
CA THR A 235 -12.52 16.91 -5.18
C THR A 235 -13.71 17.79 -5.51
N PHE A 236 -13.94 18.87 -4.77
CA PHE A 236 -15.00 19.82 -5.05
C PHE A 236 -14.67 20.77 -6.21
N ASP A 237 -13.37 20.96 -6.51
CA ASP A 237 -12.92 21.69 -7.70
C ASP A 237 -13.12 20.92 -9.00
N ASP A 238 -13.37 19.61 -8.93
CA ASP A 238 -13.61 18.75 -10.09
C ASP A 238 -15.10 18.60 -10.32
N PRO A 239 -15.65 19.14 -11.44
CA PRO A 239 -17.10 19.06 -11.74
C PRO A 239 -17.66 17.64 -11.84
N ALA A 240 -16.80 16.65 -12.17
CA ALA A 240 -17.20 15.25 -12.24
C ALA A 240 -17.28 14.62 -10.85
N CYS A 241 -16.42 15.05 -9.93
CA CYS A 241 -16.40 14.55 -8.55
C CYS A 241 -17.41 15.26 -7.65
N SER A 242 -17.53 16.60 -7.73
CA SER A 242 -18.42 17.39 -6.88
C SER A 242 -19.91 17.02 -7.01
N LYS A 243 -20.31 16.45 -8.14
CA LYS A 243 -21.68 15.93 -8.41
C LYS A 243 -21.78 14.42 -8.34
N CYS A 244 -20.71 13.73 -7.99
CA CYS A 244 -20.67 12.27 -8.00
C CYS A 244 -21.31 11.68 -6.74
N LYS A 245 -22.34 10.85 -6.91
CA LYS A 245 -23.00 10.15 -5.79
C LYS A 245 -22.10 9.19 -5.00
N TYR A 246 -20.96 8.84 -5.56
CA TYR A 246 -19.95 7.98 -4.89
C TYR A 246 -18.94 8.77 -4.07
N LEU A 247 -18.92 10.10 -4.13
CA LEU A 247 -17.94 10.93 -3.45
C LEU A 247 -17.80 10.59 -1.95
N PRO A 248 -18.89 10.36 -1.18
CA PRO A 248 -18.79 10.04 0.23
C PRO A 248 -18.04 8.74 0.55
N ILE A 249 -18.02 7.77 -0.37
CA ILE A 249 -17.33 6.48 -0.21
C ILE A 249 -16.04 6.38 -1.03
N CYS A 250 -15.71 7.43 -1.79
CA CYS A 250 -14.57 7.49 -2.70
C CYS A 250 -13.51 8.49 -2.24
N ASN A 251 -13.94 9.62 -1.70
CA ASN A 251 -13.11 10.78 -1.36
C ASN A 251 -12.19 11.23 -2.53
N GLY A 252 -12.58 10.96 -3.77
CA GLY A 252 -11.88 11.39 -4.99
C GLY A 252 -10.65 10.56 -5.38
N GLY A 253 -10.37 9.46 -4.71
CA GLY A 253 -9.24 8.59 -5.04
C GLY A 253 -7.88 9.14 -4.62
N CYS A 254 -6.83 8.77 -5.33
CA CYS A 254 -5.45 9.14 -4.98
C CYS A 254 -5.16 10.63 -5.27
N PRO A 255 -4.80 11.45 -4.27
CA PRO A 255 -4.51 12.88 -4.48
C PRO A 255 -3.34 13.14 -5.43
N ILE A 256 -2.27 12.33 -5.40
CA ILE A 256 -1.14 12.50 -6.33
C ILE A 256 -1.61 12.30 -7.77
N GLN A 257 -2.37 11.25 -8.08
CA GLN A 257 -2.89 11.03 -9.41
C GLN A 257 -3.80 12.19 -9.88
N ARG A 258 -4.54 12.79 -8.97
CA ARG A 258 -5.36 13.98 -9.29
C ARG A 258 -4.50 15.20 -9.58
N ILE A 259 -3.39 15.38 -8.85
CA ILE A 259 -2.41 16.44 -9.09
C ILE A 259 -1.77 16.26 -10.46
N GLU A 260 -1.33 15.05 -10.79
CA GLU A 260 -0.79 14.70 -12.11
C GLU A 260 -1.81 15.02 -13.23
N ASN A 261 -3.07 14.60 -13.04
CA ASN A 261 -4.14 14.90 -14.00
C ASN A 261 -4.40 16.39 -14.17
N LYS A 262 -4.37 17.17 -13.08
CA LYS A 262 -4.72 18.59 -13.09
C LYS A 262 -3.59 19.49 -13.59
N PHE A 263 -2.34 19.15 -13.27
CA PHE A 263 -1.20 20.05 -13.46
C PHE A 263 -0.12 19.51 -14.40
N GLU A 264 -0.13 18.22 -14.73
CA GLU A 264 0.97 17.54 -15.40
C GLU A 264 0.51 16.79 -16.66
N GLY A 265 -0.76 16.97 -17.08
CA GLY A 265 -1.31 16.31 -18.26
C GLY A 265 -1.52 14.80 -18.11
N GLY A 266 -1.59 14.30 -16.86
CA GLY A 266 -1.90 12.91 -16.58
C GLY A 266 -3.35 12.55 -16.92
N HIS A 267 -3.60 11.25 -17.10
CA HIS A 267 -4.93 10.69 -17.42
C HIS A 267 -5.25 9.50 -16.49
N ASN A 268 -4.88 9.61 -15.20
CA ASN A 268 -5.08 8.57 -14.22
C ASN A 268 -6.56 8.35 -13.91
N ASP A 269 -6.97 7.08 -13.77
CA ASP A 269 -8.29 6.71 -13.31
C ASP A 269 -8.36 6.73 -11.78
N CYS A 270 -8.86 7.84 -11.24
CA CYS A 270 -9.00 8.06 -9.79
C CYS A 270 -10.32 7.54 -9.21
N CYS A 271 -11.18 6.89 -10.01
CA CYS A 271 -12.48 6.42 -9.55
C CYS A 271 -12.37 5.22 -8.59
N THR A 272 -13.28 5.17 -7.61
CA THR A 272 -13.41 4.01 -6.73
C THR A 272 -13.92 2.77 -7.50
N TYR A 273 -13.48 1.59 -7.08
CA TYR A 273 -13.98 0.33 -7.61
C TYR A 273 -15.46 0.05 -7.29
N TYR A 274 -16.10 0.79 -6.39
CA TYR A 274 -17.55 0.71 -6.18
C TYR A 274 -18.37 1.35 -7.30
N LYS A 275 -17.77 2.24 -8.10
CA LYS A 275 -18.47 3.00 -9.13
C LYS A 275 -18.99 2.07 -10.23
N GLY A 276 -20.32 1.99 -10.35
CA GLY A 276 -21.01 1.10 -11.29
C GLY A 276 -21.30 -0.30 -10.74
N PHE A 277 -20.67 -0.73 -9.64
CA PHE A 277 -20.75 -2.10 -9.10
C PHE A 277 -21.29 -2.17 -7.66
N THR A 278 -21.77 -1.07 -7.10
CA THR A 278 -22.22 -1.02 -5.69
C THR A 278 -23.24 -2.09 -5.35
N SER A 279 -24.20 -2.37 -6.26
CA SER A 279 -25.20 -3.41 -6.06
C SER A 279 -24.58 -4.79 -5.84
N ASP A 280 -23.54 -5.12 -6.58
CA ASP A 280 -22.89 -6.44 -6.50
C ASP A 280 -22.07 -6.56 -5.22
N PHE A 281 -21.35 -5.51 -4.82
CA PHE A 281 -20.67 -5.46 -3.51
C PHE A 281 -21.66 -5.60 -2.35
N LEU A 282 -22.82 -4.94 -2.41
CA LEU A 282 -23.87 -5.06 -1.39
C LEU A 282 -24.47 -6.47 -1.34
N LYS A 283 -24.74 -7.11 -2.48
CA LYS A 283 -25.22 -8.51 -2.53
C LYS A 283 -24.25 -9.46 -1.83
N ILE A 284 -22.94 -9.33 -2.13
CA ILE A 284 -21.91 -10.17 -1.50
C ILE A 284 -21.84 -9.89 0.00
N HIS A 285 -21.88 -8.63 0.41
CA HIS A 285 -21.88 -8.28 1.84
C HIS A 285 -23.07 -8.90 2.57
N ILE A 286 -24.28 -8.79 2.03
CA ILE A 286 -25.49 -9.37 2.61
C ILE A 286 -25.40 -10.91 2.69
N ALA A 287 -24.90 -11.54 1.62
CA ALA A 287 -24.74 -13.01 1.61
C ALA A 287 -23.77 -13.49 2.68
N ARG A 288 -22.64 -12.78 2.87
CA ARG A 288 -21.65 -13.07 3.91
C ARG A 288 -22.22 -12.87 5.32
N LYS A 289 -22.94 -11.77 5.54
CA LYS A 289 -23.57 -11.49 6.83
C LYS A 289 -24.55 -12.59 7.22
N LYS A 290 -25.44 -13.00 6.31
CA LYS A 290 -26.36 -14.11 6.51
C LYS A 290 -25.64 -15.44 6.83
N ALA A 291 -24.54 -15.73 6.14
CA ALA A 291 -23.76 -16.93 6.40
C ALA A 291 -23.11 -16.91 7.80
N GLN A 292 -22.63 -15.74 8.24
CA GLN A 292 -22.08 -15.58 9.59
C GLN A 292 -23.15 -15.73 10.68
N GLU A 293 -24.32 -15.14 10.51
CA GLU A 293 -25.47 -15.28 11.43
C GLU A 293 -25.88 -16.75 11.57
N ALA A 294 -26.03 -17.47 10.45
CA ALA A 294 -26.36 -18.89 10.45
C ALA A 294 -25.29 -19.79 11.08
N ALA A 295 -24.02 -19.36 11.08
CA ALA A 295 -22.93 -20.09 11.74
C ALA A 295 -22.89 -19.85 13.27
N THR A 296 -23.40 -18.71 13.74
CA THR A 296 -23.45 -18.34 15.17
C THR A 296 -24.65 -18.97 15.89
N GLU A 297 -25.70 -19.34 15.17
CA GLU A 297 -26.90 -20.01 15.69
C GLU A 297 -26.75 -21.54 15.83
N LYS A 298 -25.64 -22.10 15.39
CA LYS A 298 -25.27 -23.51 15.55
C LYS A 298 -24.24 -23.71 16.66
#